data_10dfa737f7cf98058f12b9b6cb11dad3
#
_entry.id   10dfa737f7cf98058f12b9b6cb11dad3
#
_cell.length_a   1.000
_cell.length_b   1.000
_cell.length_c   1.000
_cell.angle_alpha   90.00
_cell.angle_beta   90.00
_cell.angle_gamma   90.00
#
_symmetry.space_group_name_H-M   'P 1'
#
loop_
_entity.id
_entity.type
_entity.pdbx_description
1 polymer ?
#
loop_
_entity_poly.entity_id
_entity_poly.type
_entity_poly.pdbx_seq_one_letter_code
_entity_poly.pdbx_strand_id
1 'polypeptide(L)'
;MKRRRPAPGRGFTLIELVVTVAIVALLASAAMPVVELVQTRQREQELRAALRELRSAIDAYKRAYDEGRIAKSAQATGYPPTLAALVDGVVDARSADKKKIYFLRRLPSDPLQPGVWDPAESWGKRSYASPRTAPEEGDDVYDVYSRSEGIGINGRPYREW
;
A
#
# COMPACT_ATOMS: atom_id res chain seq x y z
N MET A 1 -8.85 41.99 62.06
CA MET A 1 -9.03 41.03 60.89
C MET A 1 -9.46 41.86 59.68
N LYS A 2 -8.55 42.07 58.69
CA LYS A 2 -8.88 42.73 57.39
C LYS A 2 -9.41 41.73 56.42
N ARG A 3 -10.70 41.75 56.05
CA ARG A 3 -11.28 40.94 54.98
C ARG A 3 -10.74 41.43 53.64
N ARG A 4 -9.96 40.59 52.92
CA ARG A 4 -9.57 40.85 51.53
C ARG A 4 -10.83 40.71 50.64
N ARG A 5 -11.20 41.80 49.96
CA ARG A 5 -12.24 41.82 48.94
C ARG A 5 -11.73 40.98 47.75
N PRO A 6 -12.52 40.01 47.22
CA PRO A 6 -12.14 39.33 46.02
C PRO A 6 -12.07 40.32 44.85
N ALA A 7 -11.02 40.22 44.04
CA ALA A 7 -10.89 41.02 42.82
C ALA A 7 -12.04 40.69 41.86
N PRO A 8 -12.62 41.69 41.16
CA PRO A 8 -13.67 41.43 40.19
C PRO A 8 -13.09 40.57 39.07
N GLY A 9 -13.67 39.35 38.86
CA GLY A 9 -13.36 38.47 37.73
C GLY A 9 -13.72 39.22 36.45
N ARG A 10 -12.73 39.41 35.56
CA ARG A 10 -12.98 39.95 34.22
C ARG A 10 -13.66 38.85 33.40
N GLY A 11 -14.92 39.03 33.06
CA GLY A 11 -15.64 38.18 32.09
C GLY A 11 -15.24 38.53 30.66
N PHE A 12 -15.29 37.55 29.77
CA PHE A 12 -15.10 37.78 28.34
C PHE A 12 -16.23 38.63 27.75
N THR A 13 -15.89 39.54 26.86
CA THR A 13 -16.89 40.31 26.10
C THR A 13 -17.41 39.47 24.92
N LEU A 14 -18.67 39.75 24.50
CA LEU A 14 -19.26 39.06 23.36
C LEU A 14 -18.43 39.25 22.09
N ILE A 15 -17.86 40.43 21.90
CA ILE A 15 -17.01 40.75 20.73
C ILE A 15 -15.71 39.95 20.75
N GLU A 16 -15.10 39.77 21.92
CA GLU A 16 -13.89 38.98 22.08
C GLU A 16 -14.12 37.49 21.73
N LEU A 17 -15.29 36.95 22.15
CA LEU A 17 -15.68 35.59 21.79
C LEU A 17 -15.92 35.45 20.29
N VAL A 18 -16.61 36.39 19.65
CA VAL A 18 -16.86 36.37 18.21
C VAL A 18 -15.55 36.44 17.42
N VAL A 19 -14.64 37.34 17.81
CA VAL A 19 -13.34 37.48 17.13
C VAL A 19 -12.49 36.24 17.31
N THR A 20 -12.44 35.64 18.49
CA THR A 20 -11.67 34.42 18.72
C THR A 20 -12.23 33.23 17.91
N VAL A 21 -13.56 33.07 17.88
CA VAL A 21 -14.19 32.01 17.03
C VAL A 21 -13.93 32.25 15.55
N ALA A 22 -13.98 33.50 15.09
CA ALA A 22 -13.69 33.81 13.68
C ALA A 22 -12.24 33.49 13.31
N ILE A 23 -11.27 33.80 14.19
CA ILE A 23 -9.86 33.45 13.96
C ILE A 23 -9.67 31.93 13.96
N VAL A 24 -10.26 31.22 14.92
CA VAL A 24 -10.18 29.74 14.98
C VAL A 24 -10.80 29.10 13.72
N ALA A 25 -11.96 29.59 13.28
CA ALA A 25 -12.60 29.10 12.06
C ALA A 25 -11.73 29.31 10.82
N LEU A 26 -11.07 30.48 10.71
CA LEU A 26 -10.14 30.77 9.62
C LEU A 26 -8.92 29.81 9.63
N LEU A 27 -8.33 29.59 10.81
CA LEU A 27 -7.21 28.65 10.95
C LEU A 27 -7.63 27.22 10.67
N ALA A 28 -8.81 26.80 11.14
CA ALA A 28 -9.34 25.47 10.88
C ALA A 28 -9.59 25.22 9.39
N SER A 29 -10.09 26.21 8.65
CA SER A 29 -10.31 26.10 7.21
C SER A 29 -9.02 25.89 6.41
N ALA A 30 -7.91 26.48 6.86
CA ALA A 30 -6.60 26.30 6.21
C ALA A 30 -5.94 24.96 6.57
N ALA A 31 -6.32 24.30 7.67
CA ALA A 31 -5.72 23.05 8.11
C ALA A 31 -6.22 21.83 7.30
N MET A 32 -7.47 21.83 6.83
CA MET A 32 -8.08 20.70 6.13
C MET A 32 -7.29 20.23 4.88
N PRO A 33 -6.92 21.09 3.90
CA PRO A 33 -6.21 20.67 2.71
C PRO A 33 -4.82 20.10 3.02
N VAL A 34 -4.18 20.56 4.11
CA VAL A 34 -2.88 20.03 4.53
C VAL A 34 -2.99 18.60 5.04
N VAL A 35 -4.02 18.30 5.82
CA VAL A 35 -4.27 16.94 6.34
C VAL A 35 -4.53 15.96 5.21
N GLU A 36 -5.35 16.32 4.22
CA GLU A 36 -5.61 15.47 3.05
C GLU A 36 -4.34 15.18 2.25
N LEU A 37 -3.50 16.18 2.04
CA LEU A 37 -2.22 16.01 1.36
C LEU A 37 -1.28 15.07 2.11
N VAL A 38 -1.20 15.19 3.43
CA VAL A 38 -0.37 14.31 4.27
C VAL A 38 -0.87 12.87 4.19
N GLN A 39 -2.18 12.64 4.28
CA GLN A 39 -2.77 11.30 4.16
C GLN A 39 -2.51 10.69 2.79
N THR A 40 -2.65 11.47 1.71
CA THR A 40 -2.37 11.01 0.35
C THR A 40 -0.89 10.61 0.22
N ARG A 41 0.04 11.42 0.70
CA ARG A 41 1.47 11.09 0.70
C ARG A 41 1.78 9.81 1.46
N GLN A 42 1.15 9.61 2.62
CA GLN A 42 1.33 8.39 3.40
C GLN A 42 0.86 7.16 2.63
N ARG A 43 -0.35 7.18 2.06
CA ARG A 43 -0.88 6.08 1.23
C ARG A 43 0.01 5.79 0.02
N GLU A 44 0.54 6.83 -0.63
CA GLU A 44 1.48 6.65 -1.74
C GLU A 44 2.79 5.99 -1.31
N GLN A 45 3.32 6.33 -0.13
CA GLN A 45 4.52 5.70 0.39
C GLN A 45 4.27 4.23 0.73
N GLU A 46 3.12 3.92 1.34
CA GLU A 46 2.68 2.55 1.62
C GLU A 46 2.52 1.74 0.32
N LEU A 47 1.89 2.32 -0.71
CA LEU A 47 1.76 1.69 -2.02
C LEU A 47 3.12 1.34 -2.63
N ARG A 48 4.06 2.32 -2.65
CA ARG A 48 5.41 2.08 -3.19
C ARG A 48 6.16 1.02 -2.40
N ALA A 49 5.98 0.97 -1.09
CA ALA A 49 6.60 -0.06 -0.25
C ALA A 49 6.03 -1.44 -0.57
N ALA A 50 4.71 -1.58 -0.66
CA ALA A 50 4.03 -2.83 -0.99
C ALA A 50 4.41 -3.33 -2.40
N LEU A 51 4.43 -2.45 -3.41
CA LEU A 51 4.87 -2.80 -4.77
C LEU A 51 6.31 -3.31 -4.79
N ARG A 52 7.23 -2.65 -4.08
CA ARG A 52 8.63 -3.12 -3.99
C ARG A 52 8.73 -4.48 -3.30
N GLU A 53 7.99 -4.69 -2.22
CA GLU A 53 7.96 -5.95 -1.49
C GLU A 53 7.48 -7.09 -2.38
N LEU A 54 6.34 -6.91 -3.07
CA LEU A 54 5.78 -7.90 -3.99
C LEU A 54 6.71 -8.21 -5.16
N ARG A 55 7.22 -7.18 -5.85
CA ARG A 55 8.15 -7.36 -6.97
C ARG A 55 9.43 -8.06 -6.54
N SER A 56 9.98 -7.70 -5.39
CA SER A 56 11.16 -8.39 -4.85
C SER A 56 10.91 -9.86 -4.55
N ALA A 57 9.71 -10.21 -4.08
CA ALA A 57 9.31 -11.59 -3.82
C ALA A 57 9.09 -12.38 -5.12
N ILE A 58 8.47 -11.77 -6.13
CA ILE A 58 8.30 -12.34 -7.48
C ILE A 58 9.68 -12.62 -8.10
N ASP A 59 10.61 -11.67 -8.01
CA ASP A 59 11.97 -11.83 -8.51
C ASP A 59 12.75 -12.92 -7.73
N ALA A 60 12.51 -13.04 -6.43
CA ALA A 60 13.12 -14.08 -5.61
C ALA A 60 12.59 -15.48 -5.98
N TYR A 61 11.28 -15.57 -6.28
CA TYR A 61 10.68 -16.80 -6.79
C TYR A 61 11.32 -17.19 -8.14
N LYS A 62 11.43 -16.22 -9.07
CA LYS A 62 12.06 -16.44 -10.37
C LYS A 62 13.50 -16.92 -10.24
N ARG A 63 14.29 -16.31 -9.38
CA ARG A 63 15.67 -16.77 -9.10
C ARG A 63 15.71 -18.19 -8.57
N ALA A 64 14.85 -18.54 -7.60
CA ALA A 64 14.78 -19.91 -7.07
C ALA A 64 14.39 -20.94 -8.15
N TYR A 65 13.50 -20.56 -9.08
CA TYR A 65 13.16 -21.40 -10.24
C TYR A 65 14.35 -21.58 -11.17
N ASP A 66 15.05 -20.50 -11.54
CA ASP A 66 16.21 -20.54 -12.44
C ASP A 66 17.36 -21.35 -11.83
N GLU A 67 17.56 -21.26 -10.54
CA GLU A 67 18.50 -22.08 -9.77
C GLU A 67 18.10 -23.56 -9.67
N GLY A 68 16.90 -23.94 -10.14
CA GLY A 68 16.39 -25.32 -10.07
C GLY A 68 15.98 -25.74 -8.65
N ARG A 69 15.66 -24.80 -7.78
CA ARG A 69 15.10 -25.05 -6.45
C ARG A 69 13.59 -25.22 -6.47
N ILE A 70 12.93 -24.79 -7.54
CA ILE A 70 11.52 -25.02 -7.80
C ILE A 70 11.42 -25.98 -8.97
N ALA A 71 10.53 -26.98 -8.87
CA ALA A 71 10.35 -27.98 -9.92
C ALA A 71 9.94 -27.30 -11.24
N LYS A 72 10.68 -27.57 -12.30
CA LYS A 72 10.41 -27.01 -13.62
C LYS A 72 9.31 -27.80 -14.32
N SER A 73 8.28 -27.11 -14.80
CA SER A 73 7.29 -27.68 -15.73
C SER A 73 7.53 -27.13 -17.13
N ALA A 74 7.18 -27.90 -18.15
CA ALA A 74 7.47 -27.59 -19.56
C ALA A 74 6.79 -26.27 -20.03
N GLN A 75 5.74 -25.84 -19.37
CA GLN A 75 4.94 -24.64 -19.72
C GLN A 75 5.15 -23.48 -18.76
N ALA A 76 5.93 -23.66 -17.68
CA ALA A 76 6.11 -22.60 -16.68
C ALA A 76 7.13 -21.56 -17.16
N THR A 77 6.77 -20.30 -17.07
CA THR A 77 7.64 -19.14 -17.34
C THR A 77 8.71 -18.93 -16.26
N GLY A 78 8.51 -19.60 -15.09
CA GLY A 78 9.36 -19.46 -13.91
C GLY A 78 8.92 -18.35 -12.96
N TYR A 79 7.85 -17.65 -13.26
CA TYR A 79 7.17 -16.73 -12.36
C TYR A 79 6.12 -17.46 -11.52
N PRO A 80 5.69 -16.90 -10.36
CA PRO A 80 4.70 -17.57 -9.53
C PRO A 80 3.34 -17.67 -10.24
N PRO A 81 2.63 -18.80 -10.13
CA PRO A 81 1.31 -18.93 -10.75
C PRO A 81 0.24 -18.05 -10.10
N THR A 82 0.41 -17.74 -8.83
CA THR A 82 -0.48 -16.84 -8.05
C THR A 82 0.34 -16.09 -7.01
N LEU A 83 -0.20 -14.96 -6.53
CA LEU A 83 0.42 -14.22 -5.41
C LEU A 83 0.42 -15.05 -4.11
N ALA A 84 -0.58 -15.92 -3.93
CA ALA A 84 -0.66 -16.82 -2.77
C ALA A 84 0.56 -17.76 -2.70
N ALA A 85 1.09 -18.22 -3.83
CA ALA A 85 2.27 -19.10 -3.86
C ALA A 85 3.50 -18.49 -3.18
N LEU A 86 3.59 -17.14 -3.11
CA LEU A 86 4.69 -16.45 -2.43
C LEU A 86 4.61 -16.60 -0.90
N VAL A 87 3.40 -16.74 -0.36
CA VAL A 87 3.12 -16.86 1.09
C VAL A 87 2.97 -18.32 1.51
N ASP A 88 2.29 -19.15 0.71
CA ASP A 88 2.05 -20.58 1.01
C ASP A 88 3.34 -21.40 0.94
N GLY A 89 4.32 -20.85 0.21
CA GLY A 89 5.62 -21.46 -0.01
C GLY A 89 5.57 -22.62 -1.00
N VAL A 90 6.68 -22.85 -1.68
CA VAL A 90 6.89 -23.93 -2.65
C VAL A 90 7.95 -24.90 -2.16
N VAL A 91 7.81 -26.17 -2.51
CA VAL A 91 8.76 -27.21 -2.10
C VAL A 91 10.12 -26.98 -2.77
N ASP A 92 11.18 -26.94 -1.97
CA ASP A 92 12.55 -26.89 -2.48
C ASP A 92 12.94 -28.24 -3.09
N ALA A 93 13.06 -28.29 -4.42
CA ALA A 93 13.41 -29.48 -5.16
C ALA A 93 14.82 -30.04 -4.82
N ARG A 94 15.68 -29.20 -4.21
CA ARG A 94 17.02 -29.61 -3.75
C ARG A 94 17.03 -30.08 -2.31
N SER A 95 15.95 -29.93 -1.59
CA SER A 95 15.84 -30.36 -0.17
C SER A 95 15.43 -31.82 -0.10
N ALA A 96 16.28 -32.67 0.49
CA ALA A 96 15.94 -34.06 0.77
C ALA A 96 14.70 -34.20 1.66
N ASP A 97 14.49 -33.26 2.58
CA ASP A 97 13.37 -33.22 3.52
C ASP A 97 12.13 -32.52 2.95
N LYS A 98 12.11 -32.17 1.66
CA LYS A 98 11.01 -31.43 1.01
C LYS A 98 10.61 -30.16 1.75
N LYS A 99 11.57 -29.41 2.30
CA LYS A 99 11.32 -28.15 2.98
C LYS A 99 10.74 -27.14 1.99
N LYS A 100 9.86 -26.26 2.49
CA LYS A 100 9.30 -25.17 1.67
C LYS A 100 10.17 -23.93 1.72
N ILE A 101 10.19 -23.22 0.60
CA ILE A 101 10.73 -21.87 0.46
C ILE A 101 9.56 -20.90 0.54
N TYR A 102 9.64 -19.92 1.41
CA TYR A 102 8.67 -18.84 1.56
C TYR A 102 9.31 -17.54 1.07
N PHE A 103 8.60 -16.79 0.25
CA PHE A 103 9.10 -15.53 -0.33
C PHE A 103 8.52 -14.30 0.38
N LEU A 104 7.32 -14.47 0.95
CA LEU A 104 6.64 -13.47 1.78
C LEU A 104 6.13 -14.11 3.07
N ARG A 105 6.09 -13.34 4.15
CA ARG A 105 5.44 -13.76 5.40
C ARG A 105 3.93 -13.58 5.34
N ARG A 106 3.49 -12.53 4.66
CA ARG A 106 2.09 -12.19 4.40
C ARG A 106 2.01 -11.41 3.11
N LEU A 107 0.86 -11.47 2.45
CA LEU A 107 0.60 -10.66 1.26
C LEU A 107 0.15 -9.26 1.70
N PRO A 108 0.84 -8.18 1.29
CA PRO A 108 0.35 -6.83 1.54
C PRO A 108 -0.88 -6.53 0.67
N SER A 109 -1.83 -5.76 1.20
CA SER A 109 -2.97 -5.23 0.44
C SER A 109 -2.61 -3.91 -0.22
N ASP A 110 -3.30 -3.55 -1.31
CA ASP A 110 -3.21 -2.22 -1.91
C ASP A 110 -3.86 -1.18 -0.96
N PRO A 111 -3.09 -0.21 -0.43
CA PRO A 111 -3.62 0.81 0.48
C PRO A 111 -4.62 1.76 -0.18
N LEU A 112 -4.70 1.75 -1.52
CA LEU A 112 -5.65 2.55 -2.30
C LEU A 112 -6.94 1.80 -2.64
N GLN A 113 -7.05 0.52 -2.23
CA GLN A 113 -8.23 -0.33 -2.40
C GLN A 113 -8.82 -0.75 -1.02
N PRO A 114 -9.29 0.20 -0.20
CA PRO A 114 -9.87 -0.13 1.09
C PRO A 114 -11.17 -0.92 0.88
N GLY A 115 -11.33 -2.02 1.59
CA GLY A 115 -12.54 -2.86 1.54
C GLY A 115 -12.43 -4.13 0.70
N VAL A 116 -11.32 -4.36 0.04
CA VAL A 116 -11.03 -5.68 -0.56
C VAL A 116 -10.45 -6.59 0.51
N TRP A 117 -11.20 -7.63 0.87
CA TRP A 117 -10.85 -8.54 1.97
C TRP A 117 -9.66 -9.45 1.64
N ASP A 118 -9.58 -9.92 0.39
CA ASP A 118 -8.46 -10.74 -0.06
C ASP A 118 -7.33 -9.82 -0.57
N PRO A 119 -6.16 -9.81 0.10
CA PRO A 119 -5.02 -9.05 -0.36
C PRO A 119 -4.62 -9.37 -1.81
N ALA A 120 -4.78 -10.62 -2.26
CA ALA A 120 -4.43 -11.01 -3.63
C ALA A 120 -5.33 -10.37 -4.69
N GLU A 121 -6.59 -10.10 -4.34
CA GLU A 121 -7.57 -9.48 -5.24
C GLU A 121 -7.49 -7.94 -5.23
N SER A 122 -6.78 -7.34 -4.27
CA SER A 122 -6.56 -5.90 -4.23
C SER A 122 -5.62 -5.42 -5.35
N TRP A 123 -4.78 -6.31 -5.88
CA TRP A 123 -3.80 -6.00 -6.92
C TRP A 123 -4.29 -6.35 -8.31
N GLY A 124 -3.96 -5.50 -9.29
CA GLY A 124 -3.93 -5.91 -10.67
C GLY A 124 -2.69 -6.76 -10.93
N LYS A 125 -2.85 -7.83 -11.70
CA LYS A 125 -1.81 -8.80 -12.01
C LYS A 125 -1.50 -8.72 -13.51
N ARG A 126 -0.24 -8.82 -13.86
CA ARG A 126 0.22 -8.88 -15.25
C ARG A 126 1.03 -10.13 -15.47
N SER A 127 0.67 -10.91 -16.49
CA SER A 127 1.43 -12.09 -16.88
C SER A 127 2.68 -11.71 -17.69
N TYR A 128 3.64 -12.61 -17.76
CA TYR A 128 4.84 -12.45 -18.57
C TYR A 128 4.53 -12.28 -20.06
N ALA A 129 3.49 -12.94 -20.54
CA ALA A 129 3.06 -12.87 -21.95
C ALA A 129 2.36 -11.56 -22.32
N SER A 130 1.85 -10.78 -21.34
CA SER A 130 1.10 -9.57 -21.63
C SER A 130 1.97 -8.32 -21.74
N PRO A 131 1.67 -7.39 -22.65
CA PRO A 131 2.43 -6.16 -22.81
C PRO A 131 2.19 -5.20 -21.66
N ARG A 132 3.15 -4.31 -21.38
CA ARG A 132 3.04 -3.31 -20.32
C ARG A 132 1.89 -2.32 -20.55
N THR A 133 1.60 -2.00 -21.81
CA THR A 133 0.57 -1.01 -22.20
C THR A 133 -0.85 -1.53 -22.05
N ALA A 134 -1.03 -2.86 -22.05
CA ALA A 134 -2.30 -3.54 -21.83
C ALA A 134 -2.05 -4.74 -20.90
N PRO A 135 -1.91 -4.51 -19.59
CA PRO A 135 -1.64 -5.58 -18.64
C PRO A 135 -2.85 -6.50 -18.51
N GLU A 136 -2.64 -7.79 -18.73
CA GLU A 136 -3.65 -8.84 -18.62
C GLU A 136 -3.16 -9.95 -17.67
N GLU A 137 -4.09 -10.52 -16.91
CA GLU A 137 -3.84 -11.71 -16.11
C GLU A 137 -3.66 -12.94 -17.01
N GLY A 138 -2.88 -13.91 -16.57
CA GLY A 138 -2.62 -15.14 -17.29
C GLY A 138 -2.18 -16.26 -16.35
N ASP A 139 -1.40 -17.22 -16.87
CA ASP A 139 -0.97 -18.42 -16.13
C ASP A 139 0.08 -18.11 -15.04
N ASP A 140 0.64 -16.91 -15.03
CA ASP A 140 1.65 -16.47 -14.07
C ASP A 140 1.43 -15.03 -13.62
N VAL A 141 2.16 -14.63 -12.58
CA VAL A 141 2.23 -13.26 -12.09
C VAL A 141 3.66 -12.75 -12.28
N TYR A 142 3.87 -12.03 -13.38
CA TYR A 142 5.14 -11.39 -13.69
C TYR A 142 5.30 -10.06 -12.96
N ASP A 143 4.22 -9.27 -12.87
CA ASP A 143 4.22 -7.95 -12.24
C ASP A 143 2.86 -7.67 -11.60
N VAL A 144 2.84 -6.70 -10.69
CA VAL A 144 1.65 -6.23 -10.01
C VAL A 144 1.53 -4.72 -10.11
N TYR A 145 0.29 -4.21 -10.12
CA TYR A 145 -0.03 -2.80 -10.14
C TYR A 145 -1.26 -2.48 -9.31
N SER A 146 -1.42 -1.21 -8.92
CA SER A 146 -2.63 -0.77 -8.22
C SER A 146 -3.83 -0.72 -9.16
N ARG A 147 -4.98 -1.22 -8.70
CA ARG A 147 -6.27 -1.09 -9.39
C ARG A 147 -6.93 0.27 -9.20
N SER A 148 -6.31 1.19 -8.45
CA SER A 148 -6.84 2.53 -8.25
C SER A 148 -6.78 3.33 -9.55
N GLU A 149 -7.91 3.95 -9.91
CA GLU A 149 -8.02 4.86 -11.08
C GLU A 149 -7.46 6.25 -10.79
N GLY A 150 -7.02 6.51 -9.56
CA GLY A 150 -6.51 7.80 -9.13
C GLY A 150 -5.17 8.16 -9.77
N ILE A 151 -4.84 9.44 -9.64
CA ILE A 151 -3.56 10.03 -10.09
C ILE A 151 -2.74 10.40 -8.86
N GLY A 152 -1.49 10.00 -8.85
CA GLY A 152 -0.57 10.31 -7.76
C GLY A 152 -0.18 11.79 -7.74
N ILE A 153 0.37 12.25 -6.62
CA ILE A 153 0.90 13.62 -6.46
C ILE A 153 1.96 13.95 -7.52
N ASN A 154 2.64 12.92 -8.05
CA ASN A 154 3.61 13.05 -9.15
C ASN A 154 2.96 13.21 -10.54
N GLY A 155 1.64 13.27 -10.64
CA GLY A 155 0.88 13.39 -11.89
C GLY A 155 0.76 12.09 -12.70
N ARG A 156 1.22 10.95 -12.18
CA ARG A 156 1.10 9.65 -12.86
C ARG A 156 -0.06 8.83 -12.31
N PRO A 157 -0.82 8.12 -13.16
CA PRO A 157 -1.82 7.15 -12.69
C PRO A 157 -1.18 6.08 -11.79
N TYR A 158 -1.85 5.70 -10.70
CA TYR A 158 -1.33 4.69 -9.77
C TYR A 158 -1.11 3.32 -10.43
N ARG A 159 -1.89 2.98 -11.43
CA ARG A 159 -1.74 1.75 -12.20
C ARG A 159 -0.42 1.64 -12.99
N GLU A 160 0.29 2.74 -13.13
CA GLU A 160 1.58 2.80 -13.84
C GLU A 160 2.81 2.74 -12.91
N TRP A 161 2.58 2.68 -11.61
CA TRP A 161 3.66 2.72 -10.59
C TRP A 161 4.41 1.40 -10.40
#